data_a6d77180ae3c1e59ca489031338dfb55
#
_entry.id   a6d77180ae3c1e59ca489031338dfb55
#
_cell.length_a   1.000
_cell.length_b   1.000
_cell.length_c   1.000
_cell.angle_alpha   90.00
_cell.angle_beta   90.00
_cell.angle_gamma   90.00
#
_symmetry.space_group_name_H-M   'P 1'
#
loop_
_entity.id
_entity.type
_entity.pdbx_description
1 polymer ?
#
loop_
_entity_poly.entity_id
_entity_poly.type
_entity_poly.pdbx_seq_one_letter_code
_entity_poly.pdbx_strand_id
1 'polypeptide(L)'
;MGGAFGSRALAWLGRSLAGAMLGGMLVLAPLSPALAQDQTVEARQDQQLLDLLRQKDWRGAEALARAILQNRPEDVGTLVVLSRALRAQGDAAGAKAAAERAEAASRDPREHYISAVELAAASYDLGHPMTAQLWLRRAVQMAPDDTLKARSLRDLRAVMAATPWEISFDLNAGPSSNVNNGSLADQVDIGGIDFILNPDARALSGYEIAAQLGLRYRFKGFGDLPAQAGLTVFTQQVVLSDKAKRTVPDAKGSDYAFSAVELSLGQALNKPRDPLRVRLDGVIGKNWYGGADLSNYLRLSGTAQWGDARRAVTTLTVTGERQIRLDDRRKTATILALAARRDWLLPSGDRLGLSLGVRKANSDSIEIDHRAMIAGVSYDLGRPIAGRVSLGAGFQIERRDYDASLYATGARRDWRRQVALRIGFPKLDYYGFSPTLRIEAEKTNSNVDYYERYDTTIRLGLRSVF
;
A
#
# COMPACT_ATOMS: atom_id res chain seq x y z
N MET A 1 -12.79 -30.55 5.24
CA MET A 1 -13.71 -30.09 6.30
C MET A 1 -13.81 -28.56 6.20
N GLY A 2 -14.65 -28.09 5.31
CA GLY A 2 -14.91 -26.67 5.05
C GLY A 2 -16.32 -26.35 5.51
N GLY A 3 -16.47 -25.43 6.45
CA GLY A 3 -17.80 -24.96 6.79
C GLY A 3 -17.99 -24.61 8.25
N ALA A 4 -17.51 -23.46 8.71
CA ALA A 4 -18.07 -22.79 9.90
C ALA A 4 -17.64 -21.33 10.07
N PHE A 5 -16.80 -20.77 9.20
CA PHE A 5 -16.36 -19.37 9.32
C PHE A 5 -17.10 -18.39 8.41
N GLY A 6 -17.83 -18.87 7.40
CA GLY A 6 -18.56 -18.03 6.43
C GLY A 6 -19.88 -17.46 6.97
N SER A 7 -20.56 -18.15 7.90
CA SER A 7 -21.93 -17.78 8.29
C SER A 7 -22.05 -16.57 9.24
N ARG A 8 -20.99 -16.22 9.98
CA ARG A 8 -21.01 -15.06 10.90
C ARG A 8 -20.71 -13.72 10.23
N ALA A 9 -19.94 -13.70 9.14
CA ALA A 9 -19.70 -12.49 8.34
C ALA A 9 -20.94 -12.12 7.50
N LEU A 10 -21.63 -13.12 6.98
CA LEU A 10 -22.87 -12.96 6.19
C LEU A 10 -24.03 -12.34 6.98
N ALA A 11 -24.18 -12.66 8.25
CA ALA A 11 -25.25 -12.13 9.09
C ALA A 11 -25.09 -10.60 9.35
N TRP A 12 -23.91 -10.05 9.11
CA TRP A 12 -23.61 -8.65 9.42
C TRP A 12 -23.93 -7.70 8.25
N LEU A 13 -23.70 -8.10 7.01
CA LEU A 13 -24.04 -7.33 5.80
C LEU A 13 -25.56 -7.15 5.61
N GLY A 14 -26.38 -8.05 6.13
CA GLY A 14 -27.84 -8.00 6.02
C GLY A 14 -28.57 -7.12 7.05
N ARG A 15 -27.91 -6.70 8.14
CA ARG A 15 -28.63 -6.13 9.30
C ARG A 15 -28.82 -4.62 9.33
N SER A 16 -28.30 -3.85 8.40
CA SER A 16 -28.15 -2.42 8.68
C SER A 16 -28.72 -1.43 7.63
N LEU A 17 -29.51 -1.82 6.65
CA LEU A 17 -30.02 -0.90 5.60
C LEU A 17 -31.48 -0.47 5.74
N ALA A 18 -32.16 -0.83 6.82
CA ALA A 18 -33.57 -0.43 7.02
C ALA A 18 -33.79 1.05 7.43
N GLY A 19 -32.71 1.82 7.63
CA GLY A 19 -32.80 3.14 8.25
C GLY A 19 -32.58 4.37 7.38
N ALA A 20 -32.27 4.26 6.08
CA ALA A 20 -31.78 5.39 5.30
C ALA A 20 -32.68 5.88 4.15
N MET A 21 -33.95 5.51 4.15
CA MET A 21 -34.90 6.00 3.14
C MET A 21 -36.09 6.76 3.76
N LEU A 22 -35.87 7.91 4.34
CA LEU A 22 -36.94 8.86 4.68
C LEU A 22 -36.35 10.28 4.71
N GLY A 23 -36.84 11.12 3.80
CA GLY A 23 -36.63 12.55 3.84
C GLY A 23 -36.44 13.22 2.49
N GLY A 24 -37.49 13.23 1.66
CA GLY A 24 -37.57 14.13 0.53
C GLY A 24 -38.93 14.84 0.60
N MET A 25 -38.95 16.12 1.00
CA MET A 25 -40.14 16.96 1.05
C MET A 25 -40.47 17.47 -0.37
N LEU A 26 -41.62 17.14 -0.87
CA LEU A 26 -42.16 17.58 -2.18
C LEU A 26 -42.72 19.00 -2.07
N VAL A 27 -42.33 19.84 -3.00
CA VAL A 27 -43.03 21.11 -3.33
C VAL A 27 -44.11 20.80 -4.38
N LEU A 28 -45.37 21.05 -4.03
CA LEU A 28 -46.53 20.79 -4.86
C LEU A 28 -46.75 21.94 -5.88
N ALA A 29 -46.63 21.60 -7.17
CA ALA A 29 -47.28 22.35 -8.25
C ALA A 29 -48.56 21.60 -8.70
N PRO A 30 -49.62 22.26 -9.17
CA PRO A 30 -50.90 21.59 -9.53
C PRO A 30 -50.69 20.78 -10.82
N LEU A 31 -50.74 19.46 -10.69
CA LEU A 31 -50.67 18.50 -11.78
C LEU A 31 -52.07 18.05 -12.21
N SER A 32 -52.24 17.79 -13.52
CA SER A 32 -53.45 17.22 -14.08
C SER A 32 -53.88 15.93 -13.38
N PRO A 33 -55.19 15.65 -13.18
CA PRO A 33 -55.70 14.55 -12.35
C PRO A 33 -55.19 13.15 -12.77
N ALA A 34 -54.89 12.93 -14.04
CA ALA A 34 -54.31 11.67 -14.52
C ALA A 34 -52.85 11.45 -14.04
N LEU A 35 -52.02 12.48 -14.04
CA LEU A 35 -50.63 12.42 -13.54
C LEU A 35 -50.59 12.28 -12.01
N ALA A 36 -51.57 12.84 -11.29
CA ALA A 36 -51.67 12.69 -9.84
C ALA A 36 -52.11 11.26 -9.43
N GLN A 37 -52.87 10.56 -10.26
CA GLN A 37 -53.32 9.22 -10.00
C GLN A 37 -52.20 8.19 -10.23
N ASP A 38 -51.37 8.37 -11.26
CA ASP A 38 -50.17 7.54 -11.51
C ASP A 38 -49.14 7.69 -10.39
N GLN A 39 -48.86 8.91 -9.94
CA GLN A 39 -47.94 9.15 -8.83
C GLN A 39 -48.39 8.52 -7.50
N THR A 40 -49.72 8.42 -7.26
CA THR A 40 -50.26 7.76 -6.07
C THR A 40 -50.13 6.23 -6.15
N VAL A 41 -50.22 5.64 -7.34
CA VAL A 41 -50.03 4.19 -7.56
C VAL A 41 -48.57 3.83 -7.39
N GLU A 42 -47.67 4.58 -7.98
CA GLU A 42 -46.20 4.38 -7.83
C GLU A 42 -45.75 4.49 -6.38
N ALA A 43 -46.17 5.54 -5.65
CA ALA A 43 -45.86 5.72 -4.24
C ALA A 43 -46.40 4.56 -3.36
N ARG A 44 -47.56 3.98 -3.70
CA ARG A 44 -48.11 2.81 -3.01
C ARG A 44 -47.28 1.55 -3.29
N GLN A 45 -46.85 1.33 -4.53
CA GLN A 45 -45.99 0.20 -4.91
C GLN A 45 -44.65 0.28 -4.21
N ASP A 46 -44.01 1.45 -4.18
CA ASP A 46 -42.74 1.67 -3.51
C ASP A 46 -42.85 1.43 -1.98
N GLN A 47 -43.98 1.91 -1.37
CA GLN A 47 -44.25 1.66 0.06
C GLN A 47 -44.46 0.17 0.33
N GLN A 48 -45.25 -0.53 -0.50
CA GLN A 48 -45.49 -1.96 -0.37
C GLN A 48 -44.18 -2.76 -0.54
N LEU A 49 -43.29 -2.36 -1.45
CA LEU A 49 -42.00 -2.96 -1.65
C LEU A 49 -41.10 -2.84 -0.39
N LEU A 50 -41.12 -1.66 0.24
CA LEU A 50 -40.40 -1.43 1.49
C LEU A 50 -40.96 -2.26 2.67
N ASP A 51 -42.27 -2.44 2.71
CA ASP A 51 -42.94 -3.24 3.75
C ASP A 51 -42.61 -4.72 3.61
N LEU A 52 -42.58 -5.27 2.39
CA LEU A 52 -42.14 -6.63 2.10
C LEU A 52 -40.68 -6.85 2.52
N LEU A 53 -39.80 -5.86 2.27
CA LEU A 53 -38.41 -5.91 2.76
C LEU A 53 -38.31 -5.92 4.29
N ARG A 54 -39.14 -5.11 4.99
CA ARG A 54 -39.17 -5.07 6.46
C ARG A 54 -39.63 -6.40 7.04
N GLN A 55 -40.62 -7.01 6.41
CA GLN A 55 -41.19 -8.31 6.75
C GLN A 55 -40.28 -9.47 6.36
N LYS A 56 -39.22 -9.20 5.58
CA LYS A 56 -38.33 -10.20 4.98
C LYS A 56 -39.04 -11.20 4.08
N ASP A 57 -40.13 -10.78 3.47
CA ASP A 57 -40.78 -11.54 2.40
C ASP A 57 -40.04 -11.30 1.09
N TRP A 58 -38.93 -12.07 0.95
CA TRP A 58 -38.03 -11.92 -0.20
C TRP A 58 -38.67 -12.34 -1.52
N ARG A 59 -39.59 -13.35 -1.49
CA ARG A 59 -40.30 -13.78 -2.69
C ARG A 59 -41.34 -12.77 -3.14
N GLY A 60 -42.10 -12.22 -2.20
CA GLY A 60 -43.06 -11.12 -2.47
C GLY A 60 -42.34 -9.88 -2.99
N ALA A 61 -41.21 -9.51 -2.37
CA ALA A 61 -40.37 -8.38 -2.80
C ALA A 61 -39.84 -8.58 -4.23
N GLU A 62 -39.35 -9.79 -4.57
CA GLU A 62 -38.90 -10.10 -5.93
C GLU A 62 -40.02 -10.00 -6.94
N ALA A 63 -41.18 -10.63 -6.67
CA ALA A 63 -42.33 -10.62 -7.59
C ALA A 63 -42.82 -9.20 -7.85
N LEU A 64 -42.96 -8.38 -6.80
CA LEU A 64 -43.37 -6.99 -6.94
C LEU A 64 -42.32 -6.14 -7.64
N ALA A 65 -41.05 -6.31 -7.31
CA ALA A 65 -39.95 -5.59 -7.98
C ALA A 65 -39.91 -5.89 -9.49
N ARG A 66 -40.06 -7.16 -9.88
CA ARG A 66 -40.13 -7.55 -11.31
C ARG A 66 -41.34 -6.92 -12.03
N ALA A 67 -42.52 -6.86 -11.38
CA ALA A 67 -43.70 -6.23 -11.92
C ALA A 67 -43.51 -4.71 -12.12
N ILE A 68 -42.91 -4.02 -11.14
CA ILE A 68 -42.58 -2.59 -11.24
C ILE A 68 -41.59 -2.34 -12.40
N LEU A 69 -40.57 -3.18 -12.54
CA LEU A 69 -39.55 -3.04 -13.57
C LEU A 69 -40.04 -3.31 -14.99
N GLN A 70 -41.23 -3.88 -15.18
CA GLN A 70 -41.85 -3.96 -16.52
C GLN A 70 -42.25 -2.55 -17.04
N ASN A 71 -42.67 -1.66 -16.15
CA ASN A 71 -43.07 -0.30 -16.49
C ASN A 71 -41.95 0.72 -16.26
N ARG A 72 -41.07 0.48 -15.30
CA ARG A 72 -39.94 1.35 -14.92
C ARG A 72 -38.64 0.56 -14.97
N PRO A 73 -38.10 0.18 -16.14
CA PRO A 73 -37.00 -0.76 -16.29
C PRO A 73 -35.65 -0.24 -15.72
N GLU A 74 -35.52 1.07 -15.55
CA GLU A 74 -34.33 1.76 -15.06
C GLU A 74 -34.49 2.32 -13.63
N ASP A 75 -35.55 1.93 -12.90
CA ASP A 75 -35.76 2.38 -11.53
C ASP A 75 -34.66 1.75 -10.61
N VAL A 76 -33.66 2.58 -10.24
CA VAL A 76 -32.52 2.17 -9.43
C VAL A 76 -32.95 1.62 -8.08
N GLY A 77 -33.94 2.24 -7.43
CA GLY A 77 -34.44 1.79 -6.13
C GLY A 77 -35.00 0.38 -6.20
N THR A 78 -35.86 0.12 -7.19
CA THR A 78 -36.49 -1.21 -7.42
C THR A 78 -35.44 -2.26 -7.83
N LEU A 79 -34.45 -1.91 -8.68
CA LEU A 79 -33.35 -2.81 -9.06
C LEU A 79 -32.49 -3.21 -7.87
N VAL A 80 -32.22 -2.28 -6.95
CA VAL A 80 -31.51 -2.53 -5.69
C VAL A 80 -32.32 -3.47 -4.79
N VAL A 81 -33.62 -3.28 -4.68
CA VAL A 81 -34.52 -4.18 -3.92
C VAL A 81 -34.54 -5.57 -4.54
N LEU A 82 -34.66 -5.66 -5.87
CA LEU A 82 -34.58 -6.94 -6.60
C LEU A 82 -33.26 -7.65 -6.31
N SER A 83 -32.13 -6.96 -6.38
CA SER A 83 -30.83 -7.52 -6.02
C SER A 83 -30.79 -8.11 -4.60
N ARG A 84 -31.33 -7.38 -3.63
CA ARG A 84 -31.40 -7.85 -2.22
C ARG A 84 -32.28 -9.07 -2.06
N ALA A 85 -33.45 -9.07 -2.71
CA ALA A 85 -34.40 -10.18 -2.62
C ALA A 85 -33.81 -11.46 -3.23
N LEU A 86 -33.19 -11.37 -4.40
CA LEU A 86 -32.49 -12.49 -5.05
C LEU A 86 -31.33 -13.01 -4.20
N ARG A 87 -30.51 -12.11 -3.67
CA ARG A 87 -29.40 -12.49 -2.80
C ARG A 87 -29.85 -13.20 -1.53
N ALA A 88 -30.92 -12.72 -0.90
CA ALA A 88 -31.48 -13.34 0.29
C ALA A 88 -32.04 -14.75 0.03
N GLN A 89 -32.42 -15.03 -1.21
CA GLN A 89 -32.87 -16.34 -1.68
C GLN A 89 -31.73 -17.24 -2.17
N GLY A 90 -30.48 -16.73 -2.18
CA GLY A 90 -29.31 -17.50 -2.61
C GLY A 90 -28.97 -17.35 -4.09
N ASP A 91 -29.77 -16.59 -4.87
CA ASP A 91 -29.45 -16.28 -6.27
C ASP A 91 -28.47 -15.08 -6.34
N ALA A 92 -27.21 -15.35 -6.04
CA ALA A 92 -26.17 -14.34 -6.10
C ALA A 92 -25.87 -13.84 -7.54
N ALA A 93 -26.10 -14.69 -8.54
CA ALA A 93 -25.89 -14.34 -9.95
C ALA A 93 -26.97 -13.37 -10.45
N GLY A 94 -28.23 -13.69 -10.19
CA GLY A 94 -29.36 -12.79 -10.47
C GLY A 94 -29.26 -11.48 -9.70
N ALA A 95 -28.84 -11.53 -8.44
CA ALA A 95 -28.61 -10.35 -7.62
C ALA A 95 -27.54 -9.42 -8.22
N LYS A 96 -26.40 -10.01 -8.69
CA LYS A 96 -25.35 -9.24 -9.36
C LYS A 96 -25.85 -8.59 -10.64
N ALA A 97 -26.58 -9.33 -11.47
CA ALA A 97 -27.16 -8.79 -12.71
C ALA A 97 -28.13 -7.62 -12.45
N ALA A 98 -28.99 -7.74 -11.42
CA ALA A 98 -29.90 -6.65 -11.03
C ALA A 98 -29.12 -5.43 -10.52
N ALA A 99 -28.07 -5.63 -9.73
CA ALA A 99 -27.22 -4.55 -9.21
C ALA A 99 -26.38 -3.89 -10.33
N GLU A 100 -25.92 -4.63 -11.35
CA GLU A 100 -25.26 -4.08 -12.54
C GLU A 100 -26.20 -3.17 -13.34
N ARG A 101 -27.45 -3.57 -13.50
CA ARG A 101 -28.46 -2.72 -14.12
C ARG A 101 -28.74 -1.46 -13.29
N ALA A 102 -28.79 -1.59 -11.95
CA ALA A 102 -28.94 -0.45 -11.05
C ALA A 102 -27.79 0.54 -11.20
N GLU A 103 -26.54 0.04 -11.25
CA GLU A 103 -25.35 0.88 -11.44
C GLU A 103 -25.34 1.58 -12.80
N ALA A 104 -25.74 0.88 -13.86
CA ALA A 104 -25.83 1.45 -15.21
C ALA A 104 -26.92 2.53 -15.33
N ALA A 105 -28.00 2.39 -14.57
CA ALA A 105 -29.12 3.35 -14.54
C ALA A 105 -28.87 4.52 -13.56
N SER A 106 -27.90 4.39 -12.64
CA SER A 106 -27.60 5.40 -11.61
C SER A 106 -27.15 6.72 -12.23
N ARG A 107 -27.66 7.85 -11.71
CA ARG A 107 -27.43 9.20 -12.26
C ARG A 107 -26.79 10.14 -11.24
N ASP A 108 -26.92 9.85 -9.95
CA ASP A 108 -26.36 10.67 -8.87
C ASP A 108 -25.47 9.86 -7.92
N PRO A 109 -24.65 10.51 -7.07
CA PRO A 109 -23.75 9.83 -6.16
C PRO A 109 -24.43 8.88 -5.16
N ARG A 110 -25.68 9.15 -4.77
CA ARG A 110 -26.41 8.31 -3.82
C ARG A 110 -26.87 7.01 -4.48
N GLU A 111 -27.35 7.08 -5.71
CA GLU A 111 -27.71 5.91 -6.51
C GLU A 111 -26.49 5.05 -6.79
N HIS A 112 -25.38 5.63 -7.24
CA HIS A 112 -24.09 4.93 -7.40
C HIS A 112 -23.62 4.29 -6.10
N TYR A 113 -23.81 4.96 -4.95
CA TYR A 113 -23.46 4.41 -3.65
C TYR A 113 -24.24 3.13 -3.35
N ILE A 114 -25.58 3.16 -3.46
CA ILE A 114 -26.42 2.00 -3.11
C ILE A 114 -26.20 0.85 -4.08
N SER A 115 -26.05 1.13 -5.37
CA SER A 115 -25.76 0.13 -6.41
C SER A 115 -24.40 -0.52 -6.19
N ALA A 116 -23.36 0.26 -5.89
CA ALA A 116 -22.02 -0.25 -5.58
C ALA A 116 -22.01 -1.14 -4.33
N VAL A 117 -22.79 -0.81 -3.29
CA VAL A 117 -22.90 -1.65 -2.08
C VAL A 117 -23.55 -3.00 -2.41
N GLU A 118 -24.60 -3.02 -3.24
CA GLU A 118 -25.25 -4.29 -3.64
C GLU A 118 -24.36 -5.10 -4.58
N LEU A 119 -23.64 -4.47 -5.51
CA LEU A 119 -22.66 -5.14 -6.36
C LEU A 119 -21.52 -5.77 -5.55
N ALA A 120 -21.06 -5.07 -4.52
CA ALA A 120 -20.06 -5.62 -3.61
C ALA A 120 -20.58 -6.84 -2.87
N ALA A 121 -21.81 -6.76 -2.35
CA ALA A 121 -22.42 -7.86 -1.61
C ALA A 121 -22.66 -9.09 -2.51
N ALA A 122 -23.25 -8.91 -3.70
CA ALA A 122 -23.49 -9.99 -4.65
C ALA A 122 -22.17 -10.59 -5.16
N SER A 123 -21.14 -9.77 -5.42
CA SER A 123 -19.81 -10.26 -5.81
C SER A 123 -19.16 -11.10 -4.72
N TYR A 124 -19.32 -10.72 -3.44
CA TYR A 124 -18.80 -11.48 -2.31
C TYR A 124 -19.50 -12.84 -2.16
N ASP A 125 -20.84 -12.86 -2.31
CA ASP A 125 -21.64 -14.09 -2.23
C ASP A 125 -21.32 -15.05 -3.38
N LEU A 126 -20.91 -14.54 -4.54
CA LEU A 126 -20.39 -15.32 -5.68
C LEU A 126 -18.96 -15.85 -5.45
N GLY A 127 -18.30 -15.56 -4.32
CA GLY A 127 -16.93 -15.96 -4.06
C GLY A 127 -15.88 -15.11 -4.80
N HIS A 128 -16.24 -13.88 -5.21
CA HIS A 128 -15.35 -12.93 -5.88
C HIS A 128 -14.97 -11.75 -4.95
N PRO A 129 -14.23 -12.00 -3.84
CA PRO A 129 -13.96 -10.97 -2.83
C PRO A 129 -13.10 -9.81 -3.36
N MET A 130 -12.26 -10.01 -4.37
CA MET A 130 -11.48 -8.93 -4.98
C MET A 130 -12.39 -7.95 -5.72
N THR A 131 -13.38 -8.45 -6.46
CA THR A 131 -14.40 -7.61 -7.11
C THR A 131 -15.25 -6.88 -6.08
N ALA A 132 -15.63 -7.54 -4.99
CA ALA A 132 -16.35 -6.92 -3.88
C ALA A 132 -15.55 -5.76 -3.27
N GLN A 133 -14.23 -5.90 -3.10
CA GLN A 133 -13.37 -4.80 -2.62
C GLN A 133 -13.38 -3.60 -3.57
N LEU A 134 -13.34 -3.81 -4.88
CA LEU A 134 -13.39 -2.72 -5.86
C LEU A 134 -14.71 -1.93 -5.75
N TRP A 135 -15.84 -2.64 -5.66
CA TRP A 135 -17.14 -2.01 -5.50
C TRP A 135 -17.29 -1.31 -4.14
N LEU A 136 -16.75 -1.87 -3.05
CA LEU A 136 -16.73 -1.19 -1.75
C LEU A 136 -15.89 0.08 -1.77
N ARG A 137 -14.75 0.10 -2.48
CA ARG A 137 -13.96 1.33 -2.69
C ARG A 137 -14.76 2.39 -3.42
N ARG A 138 -15.50 1.98 -4.46
CA ARG A 138 -16.42 2.89 -5.16
C ARG A 138 -17.52 3.41 -4.24
N ALA A 139 -18.13 2.54 -3.42
CA ALA A 139 -19.11 2.96 -2.42
C ALA A 139 -18.52 3.95 -1.41
N VAL A 140 -17.30 3.75 -0.93
CA VAL A 140 -16.59 4.72 -0.05
C VAL A 140 -16.45 6.08 -0.71
N GLN A 141 -16.14 6.10 -2.01
CA GLN A 141 -15.97 7.34 -2.78
C GLN A 141 -17.31 8.09 -3.02
N MET A 142 -18.37 7.33 -3.29
CA MET A 142 -19.71 7.87 -3.62
C MET A 142 -20.60 8.05 -2.39
N ALA A 143 -20.09 7.75 -1.18
CA ALA A 143 -20.88 7.84 0.05
C ALA A 143 -21.39 9.28 0.30
N PRO A 144 -22.72 9.47 0.45
CA PRO A 144 -23.31 10.79 0.57
C PRO A 144 -23.00 11.49 1.90
N ASP A 145 -22.61 10.73 2.93
CA ASP A 145 -22.26 11.24 4.25
C ASP A 145 -21.14 10.41 4.93
N ASP A 146 -20.56 10.97 6.00
CA ASP A 146 -19.48 10.35 6.75
C ASP A 146 -19.90 9.04 7.45
N THR A 147 -21.16 8.87 7.79
CA THR A 147 -21.67 7.67 8.46
C THR A 147 -21.69 6.49 7.48
N LEU A 148 -22.23 6.70 6.28
CA LEU A 148 -22.26 5.71 5.21
C LEU A 148 -20.84 5.40 4.71
N LYS A 149 -19.98 6.42 4.59
CA LYS A 149 -18.57 6.26 4.29
C LYS A 149 -17.85 5.38 5.31
N ALA A 150 -18.04 5.66 6.60
CA ALA A 150 -17.44 4.88 7.69
C ALA A 150 -17.95 3.44 7.70
N ARG A 151 -19.21 3.22 7.29
CA ARG A 151 -19.79 1.88 7.16
C ARG A 151 -19.13 1.12 6.02
N SER A 152 -19.09 1.68 4.81
CA SER A 152 -18.46 1.03 3.66
C SER A 152 -16.97 0.74 3.90
N LEU A 153 -16.26 1.60 4.65
CA LEU A 153 -14.90 1.33 5.10
C LEU A 153 -14.80 0.13 6.06
N ARG A 154 -15.78 -0.05 6.96
CA ARG A 154 -15.80 -1.25 7.83
C ARG A 154 -16.05 -2.51 7.02
N ASP A 155 -17.01 -2.46 6.07
CA ASP A 155 -17.35 -3.58 5.21
C ASP A 155 -16.15 -3.95 4.32
N LEU A 156 -15.46 -2.97 3.74
CA LEU A 156 -14.23 -3.16 2.98
C LEU A 156 -13.15 -3.86 3.82
N ARG A 157 -12.90 -3.38 5.04
CA ARG A 157 -11.92 -4.01 5.95
C ARG A 157 -12.31 -5.45 6.30
N ALA A 158 -13.60 -5.73 6.47
CA ALA A 158 -14.09 -7.09 6.75
C ALA A 158 -13.85 -8.02 5.56
N VAL A 159 -14.15 -7.57 4.33
CA VAL A 159 -13.89 -8.33 3.11
C VAL A 159 -12.40 -8.55 2.90
N MET A 160 -11.56 -7.52 3.08
CA MET A 160 -10.10 -7.62 3.00
C MET A 160 -9.54 -8.60 4.03
N ALA A 161 -10.06 -8.59 5.27
CA ALA A 161 -9.62 -9.51 6.31
C ALA A 161 -10.00 -10.98 6.00
N ALA A 162 -11.13 -11.20 5.34
CA ALA A 162 -11.60 -12.52 4.92
C ALA A 162 -10.92 -13.01 3.62
N THR A 163 -10.37 -12.11 2.83
CA THR A 163 -9.71 -12.42 1.55
C THR A 163 -8.28 -12.89 1.80
N PRO A 164 -7.85 -14.05 1.28
CA PRO A 164 -6.46 -14.50 1.42
C PRO A 164 -5.48 -13.68 0.57
N TRP A 165 -5.94 -13.10 -0.52
CA TRP A 165 -5.15 -12.27 -1.44
C TRP A 165 -5.10 -10.82 -1.00
N GLU A 166 -3.93 -10.21 -1.12
CA GLU A 166 -3.68 -8.78 -0.91
C GLU A 166 -2.86 -8.26 -2.08
N ILE A 167 -3.30 -7.18 -2.72
CA ILE A 167 -2.57 -6.49 -3.78
C ILE A 167 -2.20 -5.11 -3.24
N SER A 168 -0.93 -4.77 -3.32
CA SER A 168 -0.42 -3.44 -2.99
C SER A 168 0.22 -2.79 -4.21
N PHE A 169 -0.01 -1.51 -4.36
CA PHE A 169 0.60 -0.71 -5.41
C PHE A 169 1.12 0.59 -4.81
N ASP A 170 2.37 0.94 -5.15
CA ASP A 170 3.01 2.19 -4.79
C ASP A 170 3.64 2.78 -6.05
N LEU A 171 3.30 4.02 -6.37
CA LEU A 171 3.89 4.78 -7.46
C LEU A 171 4.40 6.08 -6.88
N ASN A 172 5.65 6.42 -7.17
CA ASN A 172 6.19 7.70 -6.77
C ASN A 172 7.11 8.26 -7.87
N ALA A 173 7.13 9.58 -7.98
CA ALA A 173 7.96 10.27 -8.94
C ALA A 173 8.43 11.62 -8.38
N GLY A 174 9.63 12.04 -8.78
CA GLY A 174 10.13 13.34 -8.41
C GLY A 174 11.59 13.58 -8.73
N PRO A 175 12.07 14.81 -8.50
CA PRO A 175 13.48 15.16 -8.71
C PRO A 175 14.40 14.54 -7.66
N SER A 176 15.61 14.17 -8.11
CA SER A 176 16.75 13.78 -7.31
C SER A 176 17.98 14.57 -7.76
N SER A 177 18.77 15.00 -6.81
CA SER A 177 20.03 15.71 -7.10
C SER A 177 21.18 14.76 -7.46
N ASN A 178 21.01 13.45 -7.23
CA ASN A 178 22.06 12.44 -7.44
C ASN A 178 21.46 11.07 -7.85
N VAL A 179 20.91 10.98 -9.05
CA VAL A 179 20.25 9.76 -9.56
C VAL A 179 21.19 8.59 -9.84
N ASN A 180 22.49 8.83 -9.98
CA ASN A 180 23.52 7.82 -10.20
C ASN A 180 24.31 7.43 -8.94
N ASN A 181 23.97 8.02 -7.79
CA ASN A 181 24.71 7.86 -6.53
C ASN A 181 26.20 8.18 -6.69
N GLY A 182 26.52 9.18 -7.50
CA GLY A 182 27.88 9.61 -7.83
C GLY A 182 28.52 10.42 -6.70
N SER A 183 29.84 10.66 -6.84
CA SER A 183 30.64 11.47 -5.92
C SER A 183 30.29 12.96 -5.99
N LEU A 184 30.45 13.66 -4.87
CA LEU A 184 30.46 15.12 -4.83
C LEU A 184 31.79 15.72 -5.28
N ALA A 185 32.87 14.96 -5.18
CA ALA A 185 34.20 15.41 -5.57
C ALA A 185 34.34 15.48 -7.10
N ASP A 186 35.06 16.46 -7.58
CA ASP A 186 35.46 16.56 -8.98
C ASP A 186 36.79 15.87 -9.27
N GLN A 187 37.59 15.68 -8.23
CA GLN A 187 38.90 15.03 -8.26
C GLN A 187 39.12 14.21 -6.99
N VAL A 188 40.06 13.28 -7.03
CA VAL A 188 40.47 12.44 -5.92
C VAL A 188 41.99 12.44 -5.83
N ASP A 189 42.51 12.72 -4.64
CA ASP A 189 43.92 12.53 -4.32
C ASP A 189 44.23 11.04 -4.07
N ILE A 190 45.13 10.47 -4.85
CA ILE A 190 45.62 9.12 -4.64
C ILE A 190 47.17 9.17 -4.49
N GLY A 191 47.63 9.12 -3.25
CA GLY A 191 49.05 9.13 -2.94
C GLY A 191 49.75 10.45 -3.28
N GLY A 192 49.06 11.58 -3.15
CA GLY A 192 49.58 12.93 -3.43
C GLY A 192 49.43 13.36 -4.88
N ILE A 193 48.71 12.59 -5.69
CA ILE A 193 48.42 12.92 -7.10
C ILE A 193 46.89 13.09 -7.27
N ASP A 194 46.48 14.25 -7.80
CA ASP A 194 45.09 14.55 -8.09
C ASP A 194 44.65 13.90 -9.41
N PHE A 195 43.63 13.07 -9.33
CA PHE A 195 42.97 12.46 -10.47
C PHE A 195 41.59 13.11 -10.69
N ILE A 196 41.35 13.67 -11.86
CA ILE A 196 40.04 14.20 -12.24
C ILE A 196 39.09 13.02 -12.43
N LEU A 197 37.94 13.05 -11.74
CA LEU A 197 36.92 12.01 -11.86
C LEU A 197 36.22 12.11 -13.22
N ASN A 198 35.95 10.94 -13.78
CA ASN A 198 35.09 10.86 -14.96
C ASN A 198 33.72 11.51 -14.64
N PRO A 199 33.16 12.33 -15.55
CA PRO A 199 31.90 13.01 -15.33
C PRO A 199 30.72 12.10 -14.92
N ASP A 200 30.68 10.83 -15.36
CA ASP A 200 29.67 9.84 -15.00
C ASP A 200 29.82 9.29 -13.57
N ALA A 201 31.02 9.40 -12.98
CA ALA A 201 31.27 9.06 -11.57
C ALA A 201 30.83 10.16 -10.59
N ARG A 202 30.54 11.37 -11.08
CA ARG A 202 30.06 12.50 -10.29
C ARG A 202 28.56 12.48 -10.15
N ALA A 203 28.03 13.21 -9.17
CA ALA A 203 26.59 13.33 -8.93
C ALA A 203 25.84 13.93 -10.13
N LEU A 204 24.92 13.18 -10.69
CA LEU A 204 24.05 13.59 -11.79
C LEU A 204 22.65 13.83 -11.28
N SER A 205 22.06 14.97 -11.62
CA SER A 205 20.67 15.28 -11.27
C SER A 205 19.68 14.79 -12.30
N GLY A 206 18.46 14.51 -11.86
CA GLY A 206 17.41 14.02 -12.75
C GLY A 206 16.06 13.86 -12.04
N TYR A 207 15.18 13.12 -12.69
CA TYR A 207 13.90 12.69 -12.14
C TYR A 207 13.90 11.17 -12.01
N GLU A 208 13.39 10.68 -10.90
CA GLU A 208 13.15 9.27 -10.65
C GLU A 208 11.66 8.98 -10.68
N ILE A 209 11.29 7.88 -11.33
CA ILE A 209 9.92 7.33 -11.34
C ILE A 209 10.03 5.91 -10.84
N ALA A 210 9.48 5.63 -9.68
CA ALA A 210 9.51 4.30 -9.09
C ALA A 210 8.11 3.73 -8.92
N ALA A 211 7.94 2.46 -9.28
CA ALA A 211 6.72 1.70 -9.13
C ALA A 211 6.99 0.37 -8.42
N GLN A 212 6.12 0.01 -7.51
CA GLN A 212 6.15 -1.29 -6.83
C GLN A 212 4.77 -1.93 -6.88
N LEU A 213 4.73 -3.18 -7.32
CA LEU A 213 3.56 -4.05 -7.25
C LEU A 213 3.87 -5.19 -6.30
N GLY A 214 3.02 -5.38 -5.30
CA GLY A 214 3.09 -6.50 -4.36
C GLY A 214 1.83 -7.36 -4.45
N LEU A 215 2.01 -8.67 -4.57
CA LEU A 215 0.96 -9.66 -4.47
C LEU A 215 1.28 -10.56 -3.28
N ARG A 216 0.34 -10.72 -2.36
CA ARG A 216 0.50 -11.56 -1.17
C ARG A 216 -0.69 -12.51 -1.03
N TYR A 217 -0.40 -13.77 -0.73
CA TYR A 217 -1.39 -14.79 -0.42
C TYR A 217 -1.20 -15.28 1.02
N ARG A 218 -2.24 -15.18 1.83
CA ARG A 218 -2.26 -15.61 3.23
C ARG A 218 -2.91 -16.99 3.33
N PHE A 219 -2.27 -17.90 4.06
CA PHE A 219 -2.74 -19.25 4.26
C PHE A 219 -2.39 -19.78 5.66
N LYS A 220 -2.88 -20.95 5.99
CA LYS A 220 -2.45 -21.69 7.18
C LYS A 220 -1.23 -22.52 6.81
N GLY A 221 -0.13 -22.23 7.46
CA GLY A 221 1.12 -22.96 7.28
C GLY A 221 1.29 -24.08 8.28
N PHE A 222 2.54 -24.35 8.62
CA PHE A 222 2.90 -25.40 9.56
C PHE A 222 2.24 -25.17 10.93
N GLY A 223 1.63 -26.22 11.51
CA GLY A 223 0.92 -26.13 12.79
C GLY A 223 -0.34 -25.27 12.77
N ASP A 224 -0.99 -25.10 11.61
CA ASP A 224 -2.16 -24.21 11.41
C ASP A 224 -1.89 -22.73 11.77
N LEU A 225 -0.64 -22.35 11.90
CA LEU A 225 -0.23 -20.98 12.17
C LEU A 225 -0.27 -20.11 10.90
N PRO A 226 -0.43 -18.78 11.03
CA PRO A 226 -0.46 -17.89 9.88
C PRO A 226 0.82 -17.96 9.06
N ALA A 227 0.66 -18.16 7.76
CA ALA A 227 1.73 -18.12 6.76
C ALA A 227 1.32 -17.23 5.60
N GLN A 228 2.29 -16.79 4.82
CA GLN A 228 2.06 -16.01 3.61
C GLN A 228 3.13 -16.30 2.57
N ALA A 229 2.73 -16.27 1.31
CA ALA A 229 3.63 -16.20 0.15
C ALA A 229 3.45 -14.85 -0.54
N GLY A 230 4.48 -14.34 -1.16
CA GLY A 230 4.42 -13.03 -1.83
C GLY A 230 5.28 -12.98 -3.08
N LEU A 231 4.84 -12.15 -4.02
CA LEU A 231 5.61 -11.68 -5.17
C LEU A 231 5.68 -10.17 -5.10
N THR A 232 6.88 -9.61 -5.20
CA THR A 232 7.09 -8.17 -5.31
C THR A 232 7.87 -7.88 -6.58
N VAL A 233 7.38 -6.93 -7.36
CA VAL A 233 8.08 -6.37 -8.52
C VAL A 233 8.32 -4.90 -8.25
N PHE A 234 9.55 -4.48 -8.38
CA PHE A 234 9.97 -3.08 -8.23
C PHE A 234 10.69 -2.61 -9.47
N THR A 235 10.44 -1.38 -9.89
CA THR A 235 11.21 -0.71 -10.94
C THR A 235 11.40 0.76 -10.60
N GLN A 236 12.58 1.29 -10.87
CA GLN A 236 12.90 2.71 -10.82
C GLN A 236 13.52 3.10 -12.15
N GLN A 237 12.91 4.05 -12.81
CA GLN A 237 13.38 4.63 -14.07
C GLN A 237 13.94 6.03 -13.78
N VAL A 238 14.93 6.44 -14.56
CA VAL A 238 15.61 7.73 -14.42
C VAL A 238 15.49 8.52 -15.71
N VAL A 239 15.22 9.81 -15.55
CA VAL A 239 15.30 10.80 -16.64
C VAL A 239 16.35 11.84 -16.24
N LEU A 240 17.48 11.89 -16.94
CA LEU A 240 18.54 12.85 -16.65
C LEU A 240 18.08 14.29 -16.88
N SER A 241 18.50 15.21 -16.02
CA SER A 241 18.28 16.64 -16.19
C SER A 241 19.11 17.17 -17.39
N ASP A 242 18.74 18.34 -17.90
CA ASP A 242 19.52 18.96 -19.00
C ASP A 242 20.95 19.30 -18.56
N LYS A 243 21.17 19.59 -17.28
CA LYS A 243 22.52 19.77 -16.72
C LYS A 243 23.31 18.46 -16.82
N ALA A 244 22.73 17.35 -16.36
CA ALA A 244 23.37 16.04 -16.41
C ALA A 244 23.68 15.59 -17.85
N LYS A 245 22.75 15.79 -18.80
CA LYS A 245 22.95 15.49 -20.22
C LYS A 245 24.08 16.30 -20.85
N ARG A 246 24.28 17.54 -20.43
CA ARG A 246 25.45 18.34 -20.88
C ARG A 246 26.76 17.85 -20.27
N THR A 247 26.72 17.31 -19.06
CA THR A 247 27.90 16.77 -18.37
C THR A 247 28.33 15.42 -18.92
N VAL A 248 27.36 14.56 -19.27
CA VAL A 248 27.54 13.20 -19.79
C VAL A 248 26.63 12.99 -21.01
N PRO A 249 26.99 13.52 -22.20
CA PRO A 249 26.09 13.53 -23.35
C PRO A 249 25.68 12.13 -23.85
N ASP A 250 26.55 11.14 -23.67
CA ASP A 250 26.35 9.77 -24.15
C ASP A 250 25.54 8.91 -23.16
N ALA A 251 25.40 9.35 -21.88
CA ALA A 251 24.67 8.60 -20.86
C ALA A 251 23.16 8.71 -21.06
N LYS A 252 22.48 7.60 -20.89
CA LYS A 252 21.02 7.51 -20.92
C LYS A 252 20.48 7.32 -19.50
N GLY A 253 19.28 7.84 -19.24
CA GLY A 253 18.62 7.62 -17.96
C GLY A 253 18.42 6.13 -17.64
N SER A 254 18.21 5.29 -18.65
CA SER A 254 18.13 3.82 -18.51
C SER A 254 19.38 3.18 -17.90
N ASP A 255 20.55 3.80 -18.07
CA ASP A 255 21.82 3.26 -17.55
C ASP A 255 21.86 3.30 -16.01
N TYR A 256 21.01 4.12 -15.40
CA TYR A 256 20.83 4.27 -13.95
C TYR A 256 19.51 3.67 -13.45
N ALA A 257 18.75 2.98 -14.31
CA ALA A 257 17.51 2.32 -13.93
C ALA A 257 17.79 1.11 -13.03
N PHE A 258 16.92 0.89 -12.04
CA PHE A 258 16.98 -0.27 -11.17
C PHE A 258 15.68 -1.05 -11.21
N SER A 259 15.75 -2.37 -11.25
CA SER A 259 14.59 -3.25 -11.16
C SER A 259 14.88 -4.45 -10.27
N ALA A 260 13.85 -4.96 -9.61
CA ALA A 260 13.95 -6.14 -8.75
C ALA A 260 12.66 -6.97 -8.81
N VAL A 261 12.81 -8.29 -8.69
CA VAL A 261 11.72 -9.23 -8.49
C VAL A 261 12.05 -10.09 -7.29
N GLU A 262 11.12 -10.20 -6.35
CA GLU A 262 11.25 -10.98 -5.12
C GLU A 262 10.10 -11.97 -4.98
N LEU A 263 10.41 -13.21 -4.65
CA LEU A 263 9.48 -14.20 -4.12
C LEU A 263 9.75 -14.36 -2.63
N SER A 264 8.70 -14.31 -1.83
CA SER A 264 8.79 -14.40 -0.37
C SER A 264 7.88 -15.48 0.20
N LEU A 265 8.35 -16.12 1.27
CA LEU A 265 7.57 -17.03 2.09
C LEU A 265 7.79 -16.66 3.55
N GLY A 266 6.70 -16.50 4.29
CA GLY A 266 6.78 -16.14 5.70
C GLY A 266 5.86 -17.00 6.56
N GLN A 267 6.34 -17.42 7.72
CA GLN A 267 5.65 -18.30 8.66
C GLN A 267 5.70 -17.73 10.07
N ALA A 268 4.53 -17.55 10.70
CA ALA A 268 4.45 -17.33 12.14
C ALA A 268 4.82 -18.62 12.89
N LEU A 269 5.61 -18.51 13.96
CA LEU A 269 6.02 -19.65 14.78
C LEU A 269 5.15 -19.85 16.00
N ASN A 270 4.26 -18.90 16.29
CA ASN A 270 3.32 -18.94 17.40
C ASN A 270 2.03 -18.18 17.03
N LYS A 271 1.05 -18.22 17.93
CA LYS A 271 -0.26 -17.63 17.67
C LYS A 271 -0.21 -16.10 17.68
N PRO A 272 -1.05 -15.40 16.89
CA PRO A 272 -1.07 -13.93 16.83
C PRO A 272 -1.38 -13.22 18.15
N ARG A 273 -2.01 -13.95 19.11
CA ARG A 273 -2.39 -13.42 20.43
C ARG A 273 -1.34 -13.66 21.51
N ASP A 274 -0.28 -14.41 21.21
CA ASP A 274 0.78 -14.67 22.18
C ASP A 274 1.52 -13.37 22.50
N PRO A 275 1.96 -13.21 23.77
CA PRO A 275 2.70 -11.99 24.19
C PRO A 275 3.97 -11.75 23.39
N LEU A 276 4.67 -12.82 23.03
CA LEU A 276 5.81 -12.81 22.11
C LEU A 276 5.36 -13.39 20.77
N ARG A 277 5.45 -12.62 19.71
CA ARG A 277 5.15 -13.06 18.34
C ARG A 277 6.46 -13.28 17.60
N VAL A 278 6.66 -14.48 17.10
CA VAL A 278 7.86 -14.85 16.35
C VAL A 278 7.46 -15.25 14.94
N ARG A 279 8.25 -14.79 13.97
CA ARG A 279 8.04 -15.05 12.56
C ARG A 279 9.38 -15.34 11.87
N LEU A 280 9.37 -16.25 10.91
CA LEU A 280 10.45 -16.48 9.97
C LEU A 280 10.00 -16.07 8.58
N ASP A 281 10.86 -15.39 7.84
CA ASP A 281 10.64 -14.99 6.46
C ASP A 281 11.86 -15.37 5.61
N GLY A 282 11.60 -15.98 4.46
CA GLY A 282 12.57 -16.26 3.42
C GLY A 282 12.23 -15.47 2.15
N VAL A 283 13.23 -14.93 1.49
CA VAL A 283 13.09 -14.18 0.22
C VAL A 283 14.16 -14.66 -0.74
N ILE A 284 13.77 -14.99 -1.96
CA ILE A 284 14.68 -15.12 -3.10
C ILE A 284 14.39 -13.98 -4.07
N GLY A 285 15.43 -13.39 -4.61
CA GLY A 285 15.26 -12.25 -5.51
C GLY A 285 16.36 -12.16 -6.55
N LYS A 286 16.03 -11.41 -7.60
CA LYS A 286 16.96 -10.99 -8.64
C LYS A 286 16.78 -9.50 -8.88
N ASN A 287 17.87 -8.80 -9.10
CA ASN A 287 17.85 -7.40 -9.48
C ASN A 287 18.74 -7.11 -10.68
N TRP A 288 18.42 -6.01 -11.33
CA TRP A 288 19.07 -5.47 -12.53
C TRP A 288 19.42 -4.01 -12.30
N TYR A 289 20.52 -3.57 -12.89
CA TYR A 289 20.92 -2.16 -12.94
C TYR A 289 21.35 -1.80 -14.34
N GLY A 290 20.87 -0.68 -14.86
CA GLY A 290 21.15 -0.27 -16.25
C GLY A 290 20.65 -1.28 -17.29
N GLY A 291 19.64 -2.11 -16.97
CA GLY A 291 19.15 -3.19 -17.82
C GLY A 291 19.99 -4.47 -17.78
N ALA A 292 21.18 -4.45 -17.14
CA ALA A 292 22.04 -5.63 -16.98
C ALA A 292 21.76 -6.38 -15.68
N ASP A 293 22.03 -7.69 -15.66
CA ASP A 293 21.93 -8.53 -14.48
C ASP A 293 22.89 -8.05 -13.39
N LEU A 294 22.37 -7.66 -12.22
CA LEU A 294 23.19 -7.17 -11.11
C LEU A 294 23.47 -8.25 -10.08
N SER A 295 22.43 -8.87 -9.52
CA SER A 295 22.64 -9.96 -8.55
C SER A 295 21.40 -10.85 -8.37
N ASN A 296 21.66 -12.08 -7.92
CA ASN A 296 20.69 -12.95 -7.28
C ASN A 296 20.94 -12.97 -5.78
N TYR A 297 19.88 -13.11 -4.97
CA TYR A 297 20.05 -13.18 -3.52
C TYR A 297 19.02 -14.09 -2.84
N LEU A 298 19.46 -14.63 -1.70
CA LEU A 298 18.63 -15.32 -0.73
C LEU A 298 18.75 -14.58 0.60
N ARG A 299 17.63 -14.20 1.17
CA ARG A 299 17.53 -13.54 2.47
C ARG A 299 16.65 -14.36 3.41
N LEU A 300 17.14 -14.63 4.61
CA LEU A 300 16.39 -15.23 5.69
C LEU A 300 16.33 -14.26 6.86
N SER A 301 15.14 -14.08 7.44
CA SER A 301 14.94 -13.17 8.56
C SER A 301 14.11 -13.83 9.65
N GLY A 302 14.55 -13.71 10.89
CA GLY A 302 13.77 -14.03 12.08
C GLY A 302 13.36 -12.75 12.79
N THR A 303 12.07 -12.57 13.04
CA THR A 303 11.53 -11.40 13.73
C THR A 303 10.82 -11.84 15.01
N ALA A 304 11.17 -11.23 16.13
CA ALA A 304 10.49 -11.36 17.42
C ALA A 304 9.88 -10.02 17.79
N GLN A 305 8.59 -10.02 18.15
CA GLN A 305 7.85 -8.82 18.51
C GLN A 305 7.08 -9.03 19.79
N TRP A 306 7.19 -8.09 20.74
CA TRP A 306 6.48 -8.11 22.02
C TRP A 306 6.08 -6.72 22.49
N GLY A 307 5.17 -6.67 23.45
CA GLY A 307 4.64 -5.45 24.03
C GLY A 307 3.17 -5.23 23.72
N ASP A 308 2.65 -4.09 24.15
CA ASP A 308 1.27 -3.67 23.97
C ASP A 308 1.20 -2.58 22.86
N ALA A 309 0.49 -2.86 21.78
CA ALA A 309 0.31 -1.92 20.66
C ALA A 309 -0.36 -0.59 21.07
N ARG A 310 -1.02 -0.55 22.25
CA ARG A 310 -1.62 0.67 22.81
C ARG A 310 -0.63 1.52 23.61
N ARG A 311 0.57 1.00 23.89
CA ARG A 311 1.61 1.67 24.66
C ARG A 311 2.95 1.64 23.96
N ALA A 312 3.54 0.47 23.83
CA ALA A 312 4.81 0.30 23.18
C ALA A 312 4.99 -1.12 22.65
N VAL A 313 5.58 -1.22 21.48
CA VAL A 313 5.96 -2.49 20.84
C VAL A 313 7.46 -2.49 20.59
N THR A 314 8.12 -3.58 20.97
CA THR A 314 9.52 -3.83 20.66
C THR A 314 9.60 -4.91 19.59
N THR A 315 10.45 -4.69 18.59
CA THR A 315 10.72 -5.63 17.51
C THR A 315 12.22 -5.87 17.45
N LEU A 316 12.62 -7.12 17.45
CA LEU A 316 13.98 -7.58 17.22
C LEU A 316 14.01 -8.37 15.91
N THR A 317 14.96 -8.07 15.03
CA THR A 317 15.11 -8.76 13.73
C THR A 317 16.53 -9.18 13.54
N VAL A 318 16.74 -10.45 13.21
CA VAL A 318 18.02 -11.01 12.75
C VAL A 318 17.86 -11.33 11.28
N THR A 319 18.80 -10.93 10.44
CA THR A 319 18.78 -11.17 8.99
C THR A 319 20.10 -11.74 8.53
N GLY A 320 20.05 -12.79 7.73
CA GLY A 320 21.16 -13.30 6.95
C GLY A 320 20.82 -13.23 5.47
N GLU A 321 21.72 -12.67 4.66
CA GLU A 321 21.55 -12.59 3.20
C GLU A 321 22.82 -13.07 2.50
N ARG A 322 22.65 -13.89 1.47
CA ARG A 322 23.70 -14.20 0.50
C ARG A 322 23.34 -13.53 -0.82
N GLN A 323 24.15 -12.58 -1.25
CA GLN A 323 24.03 -11.84 -2.50
C GLN A 323 25.12 -12.30 -3.46
N ILE A 324 24.73 -12.93 -4.57
CA ILE A 324 25.64 -13.39 -5.62
C ILE A 324 25.63 -12.33 -6.72
N ARG A 325 26.74 -11.62 -6.89
CA ARG A 325 26.91 -10.61 -7.94
C ARG A 325 27.16 -11.27 -9.28
N LEU A 326 26.48 -10.75 -10.30
CA LEU A 326 26.56 -11.27 -11.67
C LEU A 326 27.41 -10.36 -12.57
N ASP A 327 27.55 -9.08 -12.19
CA ASP A 327 28.42 -8.09 -12.85
C ASP A 327 29.90 -8.25 -12.44
N ASP A 328 30.20 -8.42 -11.16
CA ASP A 328 31.55 -8.65 -10.64
C ASP A 328 31.47 -9.64 -9.46
N ARG A 329 31.91 -10.88 -9.68
CA ARG A 329 31.84 -11.95 -8.66
C ARG A 329 32.59 -11.65 -7.37
N ARG A 330 33.63 -10.82 -7.41
CA ARG A 330 34.38 -10.40 -6.21
C ARG A 330 33.51 -9.59 -5.26
N LYS A 331 32.47 -8.91 -5.78
CA LYS A 331 31.48 -8.16 -5.00
C LYS A 331 30.39 -9.03 -4.38
N THR A 332 30.44 -10.36 -4.60
CA THR A 332 29.55 -11.31 -3.90
C THR A 332 29.71 -11.19 -2.41
N ALA A 333 28.62 -11.11 -1.65
CA ALA A 333 28.65 -10.84 -0.23
C ALA A 333 27.73 -11.76 0.58
N THR A 334 28.17 -12.05 1.82
CA THR A 334 27.29 -12.56 2.88
C THR A 334 27.07 -11.44 3.89
N ILE A 335 25.82 -11.10 4.14
CA ILE A 335 25.44 -9.98 5.00
C ILE A 335 24.70 -10.55 6.21
N LEU A 336 25.17 -10.20 7.41
CA LEU A 336 24.48 -10.49 8.67
C LEU A 336 24.08 -9.18 9.33
N ALA A 337 22.86 -9.10 9.81
CA ALA A 337 22.34 -7.91 10.48
C ALA A 337 21.51 -8.28 11.71
N LEU A 338 21.62 -7.46 12.74
CA LEU A 338 20.76 -7.46 13.92
C LEU A 338 20.19 -6.05 14.08
N ALA A 339 18.87 -5.95 14.22
CA ALA A 339 18.20 -4.68 14.43
C ALA A 339 17.18 -4.79 15.56
N ALA A 340 17.12 -3.78 16.40
CA ALA A 340 16.12 -3.60 17.45
C ALA A 340 15.39 -2.28 17.19
N ARG A 341 14.06 -2.32 17.29
CA ARG A 341 13.20 -1.15 17.19
C ARG A 341 12.20 -1.13 18.33
N ARG A 342 11.96 0.04 18.89
CA ARG A 342 10.87 0.26 19.84
C ARG A 342 10.01 1.42 19.41
N ASP A 343 8.72 1.16 19.28
CA ASP A 343 7.69 2.13 18.90
C ASP A 343 6.79 2.39 20.10
N TRP A 344 6.62 3.66 20.47
CA TRP A 344 5.70 4.10 21.51
C TRP A 344 4.49 4.81 20.89
N LEU A 345 3.32 4.50 21.40
CA LEU A 345 2.11 5.30 21.20
C LEU A 345 1.99 6.26 22.40
N LEU A 346 2.18 7.54 22.13
CA LEU A 346 2.13 8.59 23.15
C LEU A 346 0.68 8.91 23.53
N PRO A 347 0.43 9.52 24.71
CA PRO A 347 -0.93 9.90 25.13
C PRO A 347 -1.62 10.88 24.16
N SER A 348 -0.88 11.68 23.42
CA SER A 348 -1.38 12.53 22.33
C SER A 348 -1.93 11.78 21.13
N GLY A 349 -1.64 10.46 21.03
CA GLY A 349 -1.89 9.61 19.87
C GLY A 349 -0.73 9.57 18.87
N ASP A 350 0.32 10.34 19.09
CA ASP A 350 1.51 10.36 18.24
C ASP A 350 2.34 9.10 18.41
N ARG A 351 3.18 8.80 17.43
CA ARG A 351 4.09 7.64 17.48
C ARG A 351 5.53 8.11 17.47
N LEU A 352 6.30 7.66 18.46
CA LEU A 352 7.74 7.81 18.54
C LEU A 352 8.38 6.45 18.31
N GLY A 353 9.32 6.35 17.38
CA GLY A 353 10.10 5.13 17.12
C GLY A 353 11.58 5.38 17.30
N LEU A 354 12.28 4.49 18.01
CA LEU A 354 13.74 4.43 18.10
C LEU A 354 14.21 3.11 17.50
N SER A 355 15.30 3.13 16.74
CA SER A 355 15.92 1.95 16.15
C SER A 355 17.44 1.96 16.34
N LEU A 356 18.00 0.78 16.58
CA LEU A 356 19.43 0.51 16.62
C LEU A 356 19.69 -0.73 15.78
N GLY A 357 20.82 -0.78 15.09
CA GLY A 357 21.20 -1.93 14.29
C GLY A 357 22.71 -2.03 14.11
N VAL A 358 23.14 -3.25 13.87
CA VAL A 358 24.52 -3.57 13.45
C VAL A 358 24.46 -4.48 12.22
N ARG A 359 25.43 -4.32 11.34
CA ARG A 359 25.54 -5.11 10.12
C ARG A 359 27.00 -5.43 9.82
N LYS A 360 27.28 -6.65 9.38
CA LYS A 360 28.55 -7.05 8.78
C LYS A 360 28.26 -7.57 7.37
N ALA A 361 28.92 -7.01 6.38
CA ALA A 361 29.00 -7.55 5.03
C ALA A 361 30.39 -8.17 4.88
N ASN A 362 30.46 -9.44 4.50
CA ASN A 362 31.71 -10.13 4.19
C ASN A 362 31.76 -10.34 2.68
N SER A 363 32.84 -9.87 2.05
CA SER A 363 33.06 -9.92 0.60
C SER A 363 34.53 -9.92 0.28
N ASP A 364 34.91 -10.48 -0.89
CA ASP A 364 36.28 -10.37 -1.41
C ASP A 364 36.59 -8.96 -1.93
N SER A 365 35.56 -8.12 -2.11
CA SER A 365 35.70 -6.74 -2.54
C SER A 365 35.82 -5.81 -1.34
N ILE A 366 36.93 -5.09 -1.24
CA ILE A 366 37.18 -4.06 -0.22
C ILE A 366 36.14 -2.90 -0.26
N GLU A 367 35.45 -2.72 -1.39
CA GLU A 367 34.36 -1.74 -1.50
C GLU A 367 33.06 -2.22 -0.84
N ILE A 368 32.90 -3.52 -0.68
CA ILE A 368 31.70 -4.18 -0.14
C ILE A 368 31.92 -4.69 1.28
N ASP A 369 33.12 -5.20 1.61
CA ASP A 369 33.43 -5.69 2.96
C ASP A 369 33.41 -4.52 3.95
N HIS A 370 32.48 -4.53 4.91
CA HIS A 370 32.38 -3.49 5.93
C HIS A 370 31.60 -3.94 7.15
N ARG A 371 31.77 -3.20 8.25
CA ARG A 371 30.90 -3.22 9.43
C ARG A 371 30.10 -1.94 9.48
N ALA A 372 28.85 -2.00 9.93
CA ALA A 372 28.01 -0.83 10.09
C ALA A 372 27.29 -0.80 11.43
N MET A 373 27.15 0.39 11.99
CA MET A 373 26.28 0.72 13.11
C MET A 373 25.24 1.71 12.63
N ILE A 374 23.98 1.49 13.00
CA ILE A 374 22.85 2.25 12.53
C ILE A 374 22.03 2.68 13.73
N ALA A 375 21.64 3.96 13.79
CA ALA A 375 20.70 4.47 14.77
C ALA A 375 19.65 5.35 14.07
N GLY A 376 18.42 5.30 14.53
CA GLY A 376 17.36 6.09 13.91
C GLY A 376 16.28 6.48 14.90
N VAL A 377 15.62 7.61 14.62
CA VAL A 377 14.45 8.10 15.31
C VAL A 377 13.37 8.46 14.29
N SER A 378 12.13 8.18 14.61
CA SER A 378 10.96 8.58 13.80
C SER A 378 9.87 9.13 14.70
N TYR A 379 9.15 10.12 14.19
CA TYR A 379 8.01 10.71 14.86
C TYR A 379 6.88 10.93 13.87
N ASP A 380 5.69 10.39 14.16
CA ASP A 380 4.52 10.54 13.33
C ASP A 380 3.37 11.12 14.17
N LEU A 381 2.76 12.21 13.69
CA LEU A 381 1.62 12.83 14.34
C LEU A 381 0.42 11.87 14.31
N GLY A 382 -0.20 11.65 15.46
CA GLY A 382 -1.35 10.76 15.61
C GLY A 382 -2.63 11.34 15.02
N ARG A 383 -2.71 12.66 14.88
CA ARG A 383 -3.85 13.37 14.31
C ARG A 383 -3.42 14.22 13.13
N PRO A 384 -4.15 14.17 12.01
CA PRO A 384 -3.86 15.07 10.89
C PRO A 384 -4.00 16.53 11.27
N ILE A 385 -3.06 17.35 10.83
CA ILE A 385 -3.08 18.83 11.01
C ILE A 385 -4.32 19.35 10.27
N ALA A 386 -5.13 20.18 10.95
CA ALA A 386 -6.41 20.68 10.46
C ALA A 386 -7.32 19.56 9.92
N GLY A 387 -7.16 18.31 10.38
CA GLY A 387 -7.91 17.15 9.92
C GLY A 387 -7.64 16.75 8.45
N ARG A 388 -6.60 17.28 7.81
CA ARG A 388 -6.34 17.13 6.37
C ARG A 388 -4.97 16.57 6.02
N VAL A 389 -3.95 16.86 6.82
CA VAL A 389 -2.55 16.57 6.50
C VAL A 389 -1.95 15.69 7.58
N SER A 390 -1.56 14.46 7.25
CA SER A 390 -0.74 13.63 8.11
C SER A 390 0.73 13.99 7.94
N LEU A 391 1.49 14.04 9.04
CA LEU A 391 2.89 14.42 9.04
C LEU A 391 3.71 13.40 9.84
N GLY A 392 4.83 12.98 9.27
CA GLY A 392 5.83 12.18 9.93
C GLY A 392 7.24 12.62 9.55
N ALA A 393 8.17 12.57 10.49
CA ALA A 393 9.58 12.87 10.29
C ALA A 393 10.44 11.69 10.73
N GLY A 394 11.61 11.56 10.15
CA GLY A 394 12.60 10.57 10.54
C GLY A 394 14.02 11.07 10.35
N PHE A 395 14.91 10.63 11.23
CA PHE A 395 16.33 10.82 11.11
C PHE A 395 17.03 9.47 11.29
N GLN A 396 18.02 9.20 10.48
CA GLN A 396 18.90 8.02 10.59
C GLN A 396 20.34 8.43 10.42
N ILE A 397 21.21 7.82 11.22
CA ILE A 397 22.66 7.89 11.09
C ILE A 397 23.21 6.49 10.96
N GLU A 398 24.14 6.30 10.04
CA GLU A 398 24.86 5.05 9.82
C GLU A 398 26.35 5.34 9.75
N ARG A 399 27.14 4.62 10.52
CA ARG A 399 28.59 4.57 10.42
C ARG A 399 28.98 3.27 9.76
N ARG A 400 29.82 3.35 8.72
CA ARG A 400 30.42 2.20 8.03
C ARG A 400 31.93 2.27 8.18
N ASP A 401 32.52 1.19 8.60
CA ASP A 401 33.97 1.02 8.71
C ASP A 401 34.42 -0.08 7.73
N TYR A 402 35.33 0.26 6.83
CA TYR A 402 35.95 -0.60 5.83
C TYR A 402 37.43 -0.73 6.16
N ASP A 403 38.00 -1.94 6.03
CA ASP A 403 39.39 -2.19 6.37
C ASP A 403 40.39 -1.59 5.36
N ALA A 404 39.93 -1.29 4.11
CA ALA A 404 40.72 -0.68 3.04
C ALA A 404 39.87 0.20 2.11
N SER A 405 40.54 0.94 1.23
CA SER A 405 39.90 1.76 0.17
C SER A 405 40.64 1.59 -1.15
N LEU A 406 39.94 1.74 -2.28
CA LEU A 406 40.59 1.78 -3.61
C LEU A 406 41.21 3.15 -3.91
N TYR A 407 40.73 4.21 -3.28
CA TYR A 407 41.10 5.59 -3.60
C TYR A 407 41.89 6.28 -2.48
N ALA A 408 42.39 5.52 -1.47
CA ALA A 408 43.24 6.05 -0.44
C ALA A 408 44.05 4.91 0.22
N THR A 409 45.20 5.23 0.78
CA THR A 409 45.95 4.30 1.61
C THR A 409 45.30 4.18 2.98
N GLY A 410 44.88 2.95 3.34
CA GLY A 410 44.33 2.64 4.66
C GLY A 410 42.79 2.46 4.70
N ALA A 411 42.26 2.49 5.91
CA ALA A 411 40.89 2.22 6.22
C ALA A 411 39.94 3.36 5.77
N ARG A 412 38.77 3.00 5.27
CA ARG A 412 37.71 3.96 4.95
C ARG A 412 36.63 3.97 6.03
N ARG A 413 36.15 5.16 6.35
CA ARG A 413 35.06 5.38 7.28
C ARG A 413 34.05 6.34 6.70
N ASP A 414 32.79 5.86 6.57
CA ASP A 414 31.69 6.66 6.06
C ASP A 414 30.66 6.95 7.17
N TRP A 415 30.20 8.20 7.23
CA TRP A 415 29.06 8.62 8.04
C TRP A 415 27.92 9.04 7.13
N ARG A 416 26.90 8.21 7.03
CA ARG A 416 25.67 8.52 6.28
C ARG A 416 24.61 9.06 7.22
N ARG A 417 24.06 10.20 6.91
CA ARG A 417 22.96 10.85 7.63
C ARG A 417 21.79 11.04 6.68
N GLN A 418 20.61 10.67 7.12
CA GLN A 418 19.39 10.79 6.32
C GLN A 418 18.30 11.45 7.15
N VAL A 419 17.64 12.45 6.58
CA VAL A 419 16.43 13.09 7.11
C VAL A 419 15.31 12.80 6.12
N ALA A 420 14.14 12.43 6.62
CA ALA A 420 12.95 12.21 5.80
C ALA A 420 11.74 12.91 6.41
N LEU A 421 10.99 13.63 5.59
CA LEU A 421 9.69 14.20 5.91
C LEU A 421 8.63 13.50 5.05
N ARG A 422 7.58 13.00 5.70
CA ARG A 422 6.45 12.32 5.06
C ARG A 422 5.19 13.13 5.28
N ILE A 423 4.54 13.52 4.21
CA ILE A 423 3.30 14.30 4.21
C ILE A 423 2.26 13.47 3.47
N GLY A 424 1.14 13.18 4.11
CA GLY A 424 0.04 12.45 3.51
C GLY A 424 -1.23 13.29 3.51
N PHE A 425 -2.11 13.04 2.55
CA PHE A 425 -3.36 13.78 2.36
C PHE A 425 -4.56 12.82 2.46
N PRO A 426 -4.92 12.32 3.66
CA PRO A 426 -5.94 11.29 3.82
C PRO A 426 -7.34 11.70 3.37
N LYS A 427 -7.62 13.01 3.22
CA LYS A 427 -8.89 13.49 2.68
C LYS A 427 -8.93 13.56 1.14
N LEU A 428 -7.78 13.52 0.48
CA LEU A 428 -7.67 13.44 -0.97
C LEU A 428 -7.61 11.97 -1.42
N ASP A 429 -8.45 11.15 -0.81
CA ASP A 429 -8.57 9.75 -1.17
C ASP A 429 -9.41 9.58 -2.44
N TYR A 430 -8.88 8.86 -3.41
CA TYR A 430 -9.58 8.49 -4.63
C TYR A 430 -9.49 6.99 -4.84
N TYR A 431 -10.59 6.29 -4.68
CA TYR A 431 -10.69 4.82 -4.75
C TYR A 431 -9.66 4.07 -3.87
N GLY A 432 -9.32 4.64 -2.72
CA GLY A 432 -8.35 4.06 -1.81
C GLY A 432 -6.90 4.43 -2.06
N PHE A 433 -6.66 5.37 -2.96
CA PHE A 433 -5.34 5.96 -3.18
C PHE A 433 -5.29 7.37 -2.61
N SER A 434 -4.41 7.59 -1.68
CA SER A 434 -4.14 8.93 -1.16
C SER A 434 -2.81 9.44 -1.68
N PRO A 435 -2.73 10.70 -2.12
CA PRO A 435 -1.46 11.30 -2.48
C PRO A 435 -0.58 11.48 -1.25
N THR A 436 0.73 11.28 -1.46
CA THR A 436 1.77 11.47 -0.46
C THR A 436 2.88 12.33 -1.04
N LEU A 437 3.52 13.14 -0.21
CA LEU A 437 4.73 13.87 -0.54
C LEU A 437 5.83 13.42 0.43
N ARG A 438 6.97 12.99 -0.12
CA ARG A 438 8.14 12.61 0.64
C ARG A 438 9.32 13.50 0.25
N ILE A 439 9.93 14.11 1.23
CA ILE A 439 11.14 14.92 1.06
C ILE A 439 12.25 14.21 1.84
N GLU A 440 13.34 13.91 1.18
CA GLU A 440 14.50 13.26 1.77
C GLU A 440 15.77 14.03 1.45
N ALA A 441 16.64 14.15 2.45
CA ALA A 441 17.99 14.62 2.27
C ALA A 441 18.94 13.59 2.87
N GLU A 442 19.93 13.20 2.12
CA GLU A 442 20.94 12.25 2.50
C GLU A 442 22.34 12.83 2.27
N LYS A 443 23.21 12.71 3.26
CA LYS A 443 24.62 13.08 3.14
C LYS A 443 25.50 11.96 3.68
N THR A 444 26.46 11.53 2.86
CA THR A 444 27.57 10.66 3.27
C THR A 444 28.83 11.49 3.34
N ASN A 445 29.43 11.60 4.53
CA ASN A 445 30.77 12.11 4.71
C ASN A 445 31.73 10.93 4.84
N SER A 446 32.83 10.98 4.14
CA SER A 446 33.88 9.96 4.15
C SER A 446 35.24 10.60 4.46
N ASN A 447 36.18 9.80 4.99
CA ASN A 447 37.58 10.19 5.06
C ASN A 447 38.30 10.01 3.70
N VAL A 448 37.57 9.64 2.65
CA VAL A 448 38.04 9.50 1.27
C VAL A 448 37.05 10.21 0.36
N ASP A 449 37.46 11.31 -0.23
CA ASP A 449 36.60 12.28 -0.93
C ASP A 449 35.72 11.64 -2.03
N TYR A 450 36.24 10.63 -2.73
CA TYR A 450 35.49 9.87 -3.74
C TYR A 450 34.13 9.34 -3.22
N TYR A 451 34.04 8.98 -1.94
CA TYR A 451 32.84 8.43 -1.34
C TYR A 451 31.94 9.46 -0.67
N GLU A 452 32.31 10.73 -0.73
CA GLU A 452 31.41 11.81 -0.30
C GLU A 452 30.23 11.94 -1.25
N ARG A 453 29.01 11.96 -0.69
CA ARG A 453 27.76 12.01 -1.46
C ARG A 453 26.74 12.89 -0.80
N TYR A 454 25.92 13.50 -1.62
CA TYR A 454 24.74 14.23 -1.19
C TYR A 454 23.61 13.96 -2.17
N ASP A 455 22.44 13.70 -1.65
CA ASP A 455 21.23 13.63 -2.45
C ASP A 455 20.07 14.31 -1.74
N THR A 456 19.26 15.03 -2.50
CA THR A 456 17.96 15.55 -2.07
C THR A 456 16.92 15.09 -3.06
N THR A 457 15.89 14.44 -2.54
CA THR A 457 14.77 13.96 -3.34
C THR A 457 13.45 14.54 -2.83
N ILE A 458 12.57 14.88 -3.74
CA ILE A 458 11.18 15.27 -3.47
C ILE A 458 10.32 14.36 -4.31
N ARG A 459 9.59 13.43 -3.68
CA ARG A 459 8.77 12.44 -4.39
C ARG A 459 7.30 12.65 -4.08
N LEU A 460 6.52 12.86 -5.13
CA LEU A 460 5.06 12.76 -5.09
C LEU A 460 4.68 11.30 -5.31
N GLY A 461 3.88 10.74 -4.44
CA GLY A 461 3.47 9.34 -4.49
C GLY A 461 1.96 9.17 -4.43
N LEU A 462 1.50 8.04 -4.97
CA LEU A 462 0.15 7.51 -4.78
C LEU A 462 0.28 6.19 -4.03
N ARG A 463 -0.32 6.11 -2.87
CA ARG A 463 -0.28 4.92 -2.03
C ARG A 463 -1.69 4.38 -1.81
N SER A 464 -1.85 3.08 -1.92
CA SER A 464 -3.08 2.40 -1.50
C SER A 464 -3.22 2.49 0.03
N VAL A 465 -4.40 2.92 0.49
CA VAL A 465 -4.64 3.27 1.90
C VAL A 465 -5.46 2.20 2.63
N PHE A 466 -5.90 1.13 1.94
CA PHE A 466 -6.78 0.09 2.50
C PHE A 466 -6.09 -1.24 2.72
#